data_d1fc4587b3ea60cd7ed3f83d9cf3a3c2
#
_entry.id   d1fc4587b3ea60cd7ed3f83d9cf3a3c2
#
_cell.length_a   1.000
_cell.length_b   1.000
_cell.length_c   1.000
_cell.angle_alpha   90.00
_cell.angle_beta   90.00
_cell.angle_gamma   90.00
#
_symmetry.space_group_name_H-M   'P 1'
#
loop_
_entity.id
_entity.type
_entity.pdbx_description
1 polymer ?
#
loop_
_entity_poly.entity_id
_entity_poly.type
_entity_poly.pdbx_seq_one_letter_code
_entity_poly.pdbx_strand_id
1 'polypeptide(L)'
;MAVYVLRTWKIKPGAWREFQELSGRDIWPAMEAAGAKVIGLWTTIIGEGNEVVLLTRYEDLAMWERTRVWSQPPPEGVDPELWRRAAEAVLKRQALTESTHARVLMASEFRAP
;
A
#
# COMPACT_ATOMS: atom_id res chain seq x y z
N MET A 1 9.78 15.72 -6.69
CA MET A 1 9.11 16.08 -5.42
C MET A 1 8.43 14.84 -4.85
N ALA A 2 8.76 14.49 -3.64
CA ALA A 2 8.17 13.31 -3.00
C ALA A 2 6.68 13.51 -2.72
N VAL A 3 5.92 12.45 -2.92
CA VAL A 3 4.52 12.40 -2.53
C VAL A 3 4.32 11.28 -1.51
N TYR A 4 3.34 11.46 -0.65
CA TYR A 4 2.96 10.49 0.37
C TYR A 4 1.54 10.04 0.08
N VAL A 5 1.29 8.76 0.19
CA VAL A 5 -0.04 8.21 0.01
C VAL A 5 -0.52 7.70 1.37
N LEU A 6 -1.59 8.31 1.85
CA LEU A 6 -2.29 7.86 3.04
C LEU A 6 -3.50 7.05 2.57
N ARG A 7 -3.42 5.74 2.77
CA ARG A 7 -4.52 4.85 2.40
C ARG A 7 -5.17 4.28 3.64
N THR A 8 -6.48 4.29 3.64
CA THR A 8 -7.26 3.66 4.69
C THR A 8 -8.10 2.53 4.12
N TRP A 9 -8.27 1.48 4.90
CA TRP A 9 -9.19 0.38 4.60
C TRP A 9 -10.09 0.17 5.79
N LYS A 10 -11.34 -0.15 5.49
CA LYS A 10 -12.22 -0.79 6.46
C LYS A 10 -12.21 -2.27 6.11
N ILE A 11 -11.70 -3.09 7.01
CA ILE A 11 -11.56 -4.52 6.78
C ILE A 11 -12.67 -5.30 7.48
N LYS A 12 -12.90 -6.51 7.00
CA LYS A 12 -13.90 -7.40 7.62
C LYS A 12 -13.45 -7.80 9.03
N PRO A 13 -14.38 -7.97 9.97
CA PRO A 13 -14.03 -8.45 11.31
C PRO A 13 -13.23 -9.75 11.25
N GLY A 14 -12.16 -9.83 12.05
CA GLY A 14 -11.29 -11.01 12.10
C GLY A 14 -10.23 -11.09 10.99
N ALA A 15 -10.22 -10.15 10.05
CA ALA A 15 -9.33 -10.22 8.88
C ALA A 15 -7.94 -9.60 9.12
N TRP A 16 -7.68 -9.01 10.29
CA TRP A 16 -6.46 -8.23 10.52
C TRP A 16 -5.16 -9.02 10.32
N ARG A 17 -5.09 -10.23 10.88
CA ARG A 17 -3.88 -11.04 10.75
C ARG A 17 -3.56 -11.35 9.29
N GLU A 18 -4.55 -11.83 8.54
CA GLU A 18 -4.36 -12.16 7.13
C GLU A 18 -4.02 -10.91 6.30
N PHE A 19 -4.68 -9.80 6.59
CA PHE A 19 -4.39 -8.52 5.94
C PHE A 19 -2.93 -8.11 6.12
N GLN A 20 -2.41 -8.20 7.34
CA GLN A 20 -1.00 -7.90 7.62
C GLN A 20 -0.06 -8.84 6.87
N GLU A 21 -0.34 -10.13 6.88
CA GLU A 21 0.52 -11.13 6.25
C GLU A 21 0.59 -10.92 4.74
N LEU A 22 -0.55 -10.73 4.08
CA LEU A 22 -0.59 -10.46 2.65
C LEU A 22 0.18 -9.17 2.30
N SER A 23 -0.01 -8.13 3.08
CA SER A 23 0.66 -6.85 2.87
C SER A 23 2.17 -6.96 3.07
N GLY A 24 2.61 -7.45 4.22
CA GLY A 24 4.03 -7.45 4.59
C GLY A 24 4.85 -8.50 3.87
N ARG A 25 4.28 -9.66 3.60
CA ARG A 25 5.01 -10.75 2.95
C ARG A 25 5.05 -10.65 1.44
N ASP A 26 3.93 -10.27 0.81
CA ASP A 26 3.79 -10.37 -0.64
C ASP A 26 3.66 -9.03 -1.37
N ILE A 27 3.00 -8.03 -0.78
CA ILE A 27 2.72 -6.77 -1.48
C ILE A 27 3.85 -5.74 -1.29
N TRP A 28 4.24 -5.47 -0.06
CA TRP A 28 5.24 -4.43 0.22
C TRP A 28 6.60 -4.72 -0.40
N PRO A 29 7.11 -5.98 -0.43
CA PRO A 29 8.39 -6.24 -1.11
C PRO A 29 8.38 -5.81 -2.57
N ALA A 30 7.28 -6.03 -3.30
CA ALA A 30 7.16 -5.60 -4.69
C ALA A 30 7.06 -4.07 -4.80
N MET A 31 6.31 -3.42 -3.91
CA MET A 31 6.22 -1.96 -3.86
C MET A 31 7.59 -1.33 -3.61
N GLU A 32 8.34 -1.88 -2.66
CA GLU A 32 9.66 -1.36 -2.31
C GLU A 32 10.69 -1.63 -3.40
N ALA A 33 10.59 -2.78 -4.08
CA ALA A 33 11.43 -3.06 -5.25
C ALA A 33 11.15 -2.07 -6.38
N ALA A 34 9.93 -1.57 -6.49
CA ALA A 34 9.56 -0.55 -7.48
C ALA A 34 9.90 0.88 -7.03
N GLY A 35 10.44 1.07 -5.84
CA GLY A 35 10.91 2.36 -5.35
C GLY A 35 10.05 3.04 -4.29
N ALA A 36 8.92 2.45 -3.93
CA ALA A 36 8.10 2.96 -2.84
C ALA A 36 8.76 2.69 -1.50
N LYS A 37 8.47 3.52 -0.50
CA LYS A 37 8.92 3.27 0.86
C LYS A 37 7.71 3.18 1.77
N VAL A 38 7.50 2.03 2.39
CA VAL A 38 6.44 1.85 3.38
C VAL A 38 6.90 2.50 4.68
N ILE A 39 6.20 3.54 5.11
CA ILE A 39 6.52 4.26 6.34
C ILE A 39 5.96 3.53 7.55
N GLY A 40 4.72 3.09 7.46
CA GLY A 40 4.09 2.37 8.55
C GLY A 40 2.67 1.94 8.27
N LEU A 41 2.20 1.00 9.09
CA LEU A 41 0.84 0.47 9.04
C LEU A 41 0.28 0.51 10.46
N TRP A 42 -0.92 1.07 10.60
CA TRP A 42 -1.57 1.24 11.90
C TRP A 42 -3.00 0.73 11.85
N THR A 43 -3.49 0.29 13.01
CA THR A 43 -4.92 0.09 13.22
C THR A 43 -5.44 1.24 14.07
N THR A 44 -6.65 1.67 13.83
CA THR A 44 -7.29 2.71 14.63
C THR A 44 -7.75 2.13 15.96
N ILE A 45 -7.25 2.68 17.07
CA ILE A 45 -7.65 2.27 18.41
C ILE A 45 -8.93 2.97 18.83
N ILE A 46 -9.01 4.29 18.59
CA ILE A 46 -10.18 5.10 18.92
C ILE A 46 -10.60 5.79 17.63
N GLY A 47 -11.81 5.54 17.18
CA GLY A 47 -12.35 6.05 15.92
C GLY A 47 -13.14 4.97 15.20
N GLU A 48 -13.02 4.93 13.87
CA GLU A 48 -13.71 3.94 13.05
C GLU A 48 -13.22 2.54 13.35
N GLY A 49 -14.15 1.62 13.63
CA GLY A 49 -13.81 0.21 13.89
C GLY A 49 -13.29 -0.50 12.66
N ASN A 50 -12.35 -1.43 12.87
CA ASN A 50 -11.72 -2.23 11.80
C ASN A 50 -11.04 -1.39 10.72
N GLU A 51 -10.58 -0.19 11.08
CA GLU A 51 -9.85 0.67 10.16
C GLU A 51 -8.35 0.41 10.24
N VAL A 52 -7.74 0.29 9.06
CA VAL A 52 -6.30 0.13 8.88
C VAL A 52 -5.79 1.31 8.09
N VAL A 53 -4.65 1.87 8.51
CA VAL A 53 -4.06 3.06 7.90
C VAL A 53 -2.64 2.76 7.48
N LEU A 54 -2.33 3.03 6.21
CA LEU A 54 -1.00 2.86 5.62
C LEU A 54 -0.47 4.20 5.14
N LEU A 55 0.78 4.49 5.47
CA LEU A 55 1.49 5.63 4.91
C LEU A 55 2.67 5.12 4.08
N THR A 56 2.72 5.54 2.81
CA THR A 56 3.77 5.15 1.87
C THR A 56 4.35 6.39 1.20
N ARG A 57 5.66 6.42 1.00
CA ARG A 57 6.35 7.50 0.31
C ARG A 57 6.75 7.05 -1.10
N TYR A 58 6.59 7.94 -2.07
CA TYR A 58 7.04 7.77 -3.46
C TYR A 58 7.90 8.96 -3.86
N GLU A 59 8.89 8.74 -4.73
CA GLU A 59 9.77 9.80 -5.20
C GLU A 59 9.01 10.92 -5.93
N ASP A 60 7.99 10.53 -6.69
CA ASP A 60 7.13 11.46 -7.41
C ASP A 60 5.77 10.81 -7.71
N LEU A 61 4.85 11.60 -8.24
CA LEU A 61 3.51 11.15 -8.58
C LEU A 61 3.54 10.09 -9.69
N ALA A 62 4.46 10.21 -10.65
CA ALA A 62 4.58 9.26 -11.75
C ALA A 62 4.96 7.86 -11.24
N MET A 63 5.82 7.77 -10.25
CA MET A 63 6.18 6.50 -9.63
C MET A 63 4.96 5.86 -8.97
N TRP A 64 4.17 6.63 -8.23
CA TRP A 64 2.94 6.11 -7.63
C TRP A 64 1.99 5.56 -8.70
N GLU A 65 1.80 6.29 -9.80
CA GLU A 65 0.93 5.84 -10.87
C GLU A 65 1.42 4.53 -11.51
N ARG A 66 2.73 4.37 -11.68
CA ARG A 66 3.31 3.15 -12.25
C ARG A 66 3.16 1.93 -11.36
N THR A 67 3.10 2.12 -10.05
CA THR A 67 3.10 1.03 -9.07
C THR A 67 1.73 0.62 -8.57
N ARG A 68 0.67 1.31 -8.99
CA ARG A 68 -0.67 1.04 -8.50
C ARG A 68 -1.49 0.09 -9.35
N VAL A 69 -1.06 -0.22 -10.57
CA VAL A 69 -1.80 -1.06 -11.51
C VAL A 69 -1.14 -2.45 -11.59
N TRP A 70 -1.58 -3.34 -10.72
CA TRP A 70 -0.99 -4.66 -10.55
C TRP A 70 -1.23 -5.62 -11.73
N SER A 71 -2.27 -5.37 -12.55
CA SER A 71 -2.57 -6.18 -13.73
C SER A 71 -1.65 -5.92 -14.90
N GLN A 72 -0.88 -4.84 -14.88
CA GLN A 72 0.10 -4.51 -15.91
C GLN A 72 1.45 -5.16 -15.62
N PRO A 73 2.35 -5.26 -16.63
CA PRO A 73 3.70 -5.74 -16.38
C PRO A 73 4.42 -4.95 -15.31
N PRO A 74 5.37 -5.56 -14.59
CA PRO A 74 6.10 -4.86 -13.54
C PRO A 74 6.91 -3.68 -14.09
N PRO A 75 7.20 -2.68 -13.25
CA PRO A 75 8.16 -1.64 -13.63
C PRO A 75 9.52 -2.26 -13.95
N GLU A 76 10.30 -1.58 -14.79
CA GLU A 76 11.65 -2.02 -15.15
C GLU A 76 12.49 -2.25 -13.88
N GLY A 77 13.21 -3.36 -13.85
CA GLY A 77 14.08 -3.72 -12.73
C GLY A 77 13.39 -4.49 -11.60
N VAL A 78 12.07 -4.64 -11.65
CA VAL A 78 11.33 -5.43 -10.67
C VAL A 78 11.19 -6.86 -11.16
N ASP A 79 11.52 -7.83 -10.28
CA ASP A 79 11.37 -9.25 -10.56
C ASP A 79 9.90 -9.56 -10.92
N PRO A 80 9.64 -10.12 -12.11
CA PRO A 80 8.26 -10.46 -12.53
C PRO A 80 7.54 -11.39 -11.57
N GLU A 81 8.25 -12.35 -10.96
CA GLU A 81 7.64 -13.27 -10.00
C GLU A 81 7.22 -12.57 -8.72
N LEU A 82 8.05 -11.64 -8.24
CA LEU A 82 7.72 -10.84 -7.07
C LEU A 82 6.46 -10.00 -7.32
N TRP A 83 6.38 -9.39 -8.51
CA TRP A 83 5.23 -8.60 -8.95
C TRP A 83 3.96 -9.45 -9.05
N ARG A 84 4.08 -10.66 -9.64
CA ARG A 84 2.97 -11.59 -9.77
C ARG A 84 2.40 -12.00 -8.41
N ARG A 85 3.27 -12.32 -7.46
CA ARG A 85 2.86 -12.68 -6.10
C ARG A 85 2.14 -11.53 -5.41
N ALA A 86 2.64 -10.32 -5.60
CA ALA A 86 1.99 -9.13 -5.06
C ALA A 86 0.60 -8.91 -5.68
N ALA A 87 0.46 -9.08 -6.99
CA ALA A 87 -0.81 -8.95 -7.68
C ALA A 87 -1.85 -9.95 -7.15
N GLU A 88 -1.45 -11.21 -6.94
CA GLU A 88 -2.32 -12.22 -6.35
C GLU A 88 -2.73 -11.85 -4.91
N ALA A 89 -1.78 -11.37 -4.12
CA ALA A 89 -2.04 -10.97 -2.75
C ALA A 89 -2.99 -9.76 -2.66
N VAL A 90 -2.88 -8.83 -3.60
CA VAL A 90 -3.80 -7.68 -3.69
C VAL A 90 -5.23 -8.16 -3.90
N LEU A 91 -5.45 -9.14 -4.78
CA LEU A 91 -6.78 -9.72 -5.00
C LEU A 91 -7.33 -10.39 -3.75
N LYS A 92 -6.49 -11.16 -3.04
CA LYS A 92 -6.88 -11.79 -1.78
C LYS A 92 -7.23 -10.74 -0.72
N ARG A 93 -6.42 -9.67 -0.66
CA ARG A 93 -6.64 -8.59 0.31
C ARG A 93 -7.93 -7.83 0.03
N GLN A 94 -8.29 -7.67 -1.25
CA GLN A 94 -9.56 -7.05 -1.63
C GLN A 94 -10.75 -7.82 -1.05
N ALA A 95 -10.67 -9.14 -1.02
CA ALA A 95 -11.73 -9.97 -0.45
C ALA A 95 -11.90 -9.77 1.07
N LEU A 96 -10.87 -9.25 1.75
CA LEU A 96 -10.91 -8.93 3.18
C LEU A 96 -11.37 -7.49 3.45
N THR A 97 -11.57 -6.68 2.41
CA THR A 97 -11.80 -5.24 2.51
C THR A 97 -13.25 -4.90 2.21
N GLU A 98 -13.87 -4.11 3.07
CA GLU A 98 -15.21 -3.57 2.84
C GLU A 98 -15.15 -2.27 2.05
N SER A 99 -14.19 -1.40 2.37
CA SER A 99 -13.98 -0.14 1.67
C SER A 99 -12.54 0.31 1.79
N THR A 100 -12.11 1.15 0.86
CA THR A 100 -10.77 1.74 0.90
C THR A 100 -10.79 3.13 0.29
N HIS A 101 -9.96 4.01 0.84
CA HIS A 101 -9.78 5.38 0.36
C HIS A 101 -8.31 5.71 0.38
N ALA A 102 -7.89 6.55 -0.58
CA ALA A 102 -6.52 7.02 -0.63
C ALA A 102 -6.48 8.53 -0.81
N ARG A 103 -5.51 9.16 -0.15
CA ARG A 103 -5.14 10.54 -0.40
C ARG A 103 -3.68 10.59 -0.79
N VAL A 104 -3.38 11.34 -1.86
CA VAL A 104 -2.01 11.61 -2.27
C VAL A 104 -1.65 12.99 -1.73
N LEU A 105 -0.62 13.03 -0.90
CA LEU A 105 -0.23 14.21 -0.14
C LEU A 105 1.11 14.73 -0.67
N MET A 106 1.19 16.04 -0.81
CA MET A 106 2.46 16.70 -1.09
C MET A 106 3.12 17.04 0.25
N ALA A 107 4.39 16.67 0.40
CA ALA A 107 5.12 16.96 1.62
C ALA A 107 5.27 18.47 1.84
N SER A 108 5.10 18.91 3.09
CA SER A 108 5.42 20.27 3.48
C SER A 108 6.93 20.47 3.49
N GLU A 109 7.42 21.60 3.03
CA GLU A 109 8.83 21.95 3.13
C GLU A 109 9.31 22.11 4.58
N PHE A 110 8.38 22.30 5.52
CA PHE A 110 8.70 22.47 6.92
C PHE A 110 8.76 21.16 7.69
N ARG A 111 7.89 20.19 7.35
CA ARG A 111 7.79 18.93 8.08
C ARG A 111 7.36 17.80 7.15
N ALA A 112 8.23 16.79 7.00
CA ALA A 112 7.90 15.54 6.33
C ALA A 112 8.85 14.44 6.83
N PRO A 113 8.34 13.22 7.01
CA PRO A 113 9.21 12.09 7.35
C PRO A 113 10.10 11.66 6.17
#